data_e8d462311def5df541abfcb6df78b9c1
#
_entry.id   e8d462311def5df541abfcb6df78b9c1
#
_cell.length_a   1.000
_cell.length_b   1.000
_cell.length_c   1.000
_cell.angle_alpha   90.00
_cell.angle_beta   90.00
_cell.angle_gamma   90.00
#
_symmetry.space_group_name_H-M   'P 1'
#
loop_
_entity.id
_entity.type
_entity.pdbx_description
1 polymer ?
#
loop_
_entity_poly.entity_id
_entity_poly.type
_entity_poly.pdbx_seq_one_letter_code
_entity_poly.pdbx_strand_id
1 'polypeptide(L)'
;MKKILFVINTMGRAGAEISLLNLLQKMEGYNVSLYVLLDQGEIMQEVPAYVRIINQSFNTASVLTKEGRLRLVKTVLKAFFRNGKCIGKLGYILKNFIIMLKRRRVQIDKLLWWTVAEGATRFEEDFDLVVAWLEGGAAYYAAKFVKARKKVAFIHIDYSEAGYSRNLDKECYLKFDHIFTVSENVKEKFLQVYPECIQKTAVFYNLIDVEKIICRSSERGGFTDNYEGIRILTVGRLVPQKALDTAIDTMKILKGTGKAFRWYVLGDGELRKSLEERIRLYELCGDFFLLGTVDNPYPFYKQCDLYVHTARYEGKSIAVEEAQVLGCSIIAAEYAGVEEQIENGVDGIVCKSDAEELAKEIQYLANDPRKRGLLGQAAEKKLQVDNLKEVSKIVELLGE
;
A
#
# COMPACT_ATOMS: atom_id res chain seq x y z
N MET A 1 -27.61 -17.50 1.07
CA MET A 1 -26.43 -16.88 0.44
C MET A 1 -25.21 -17.21 1.28
N LYS A 2 -24.08 -17.57 0.66
CA LYS A 2 -22.83 -17.86 1.36
C LYS A 2 -22.29 -16.60 2.02
N LYS A 3 -21.76 -16.72 3.25
CA LYS A 3 -21.28 -15.62 4.09
C LYS A 3 -19.78 -15.45 3.93
N ILE A 4 -19.37 -14.24 3.54
CA ILE A 4 -17.96 -13.87 3.34
C ILE A 4 -17.57 -12.85 4.40
N LEU A 5 -16.44 -13.07 5.09
CA LEU A 5 -15.86 -12.09 5.99
C LEU A 5 -14.52 -11.60 5.45
N PHE A 6 -14.41 -10.30 5.19
CA PHE A 6 -13.13 -9.63 4.99
C PHE A 6 -12.61 -9.10 6.32
N VAL A 7 -11.33 -9.35 6.58
CA VAL A 7 -10.61 -8.84 7.77
C VAL A 7 -9.44 -8.00 7.31
N ILE A 8 -9.37 -6.78 7.80
CA ILE A 8 -8.28 -5.84 7.50
C ILE A 8 -7.78 -5.16 8.77
N ASN A 9 -6.57 -4.64 8.76
CA ASN A 9 -5.98 -3.99 9.92
C ASN A 9 -6.60 -2.61 10.19
N THR A 10 -6.69 -1.78 9.15
CA THR A 10 -7.28 -0.43 9.13
C THR A 10 -7.96 -0.20 7.79
N MET A 11 -8.80 0.84 7.68
CA MET A 11 -9.37 1.31 6.42
C MET A 11 -8.86 2.73 6.13
N GLY A 12 -7.52 2.89 6.12
CA GLY A 12 -6.84 4.12 5.74
C GLY A 12 -6.84 4.34 4.22
N ARG A 13 -6.35 5.50 3.77
CA ARG A 13 -6.20 5.80 2.35
C ARG A 13 -4.81 5.35 1.85
N ALA A 14 -4.63 4.03 1.74
CA ALA A 14 -3.42 3.44 1.17
C ALA A 14 -3.78 2.38 0.11
N GLY A 15 -2.81 1.92 -0.68
CA GLY A 15 -3.06 1.10 -1.85
C GLY A 15 -3.86 -0.18 -1.58
N ALA A 16 -3.47 -0.96 -0.57
CA ALA A 16 -4.16 -2.21 -0.25
C ALA A 16 -5.62 -1.98 0.20
N GLU A 17 -5.87 -0.90 0.96
CA GLU A 17 -7.22 -0.53 1.41
C GLU A 17 -8.09 -0.06 0.25
N ILE A 18 -7.53 0.70 -0.69
CA ILE A 18 -8.23 1.12 -1.91
C ILE A 18 -8.55 -0.10 -2.78
N SER A 19 -7.61 -1.05 -2.93
CA SER A 19 -7.85 -2.30 -3.66
C SER A 19 -8.97 -3.13 -3.02
N LEU A 20 -9.05 -3.19 -1.67
CA LEU A 20 -10.18 -3.83 -0.99
C LEU A 20 -11.49 -3.11 -1.29
N LEU A 21 -11.48 -1.78 -1.22
CA LEU A 21 -12.69 -1.00 -1.50
C LEU A 21 -13.20 -1.26 -2.92
N ASN A 22 -12.31 -1.28 -3.91
CA ASN A 22 -12.65 -1.60 -5.30
C ASN A 22 -13.21 -3.03 -5.44
N LEU A 23 -12.64 -4.00 -4.71
CA LEU A 23 -13.18 -5.37 -4.64
C LEU A 23 -14.58 -5.37 -4.03
N LEU A 24 -14.74 -4.74 -2.88
CA LEU A 24 -16.05 -4.68 -2.20
C LEU A 24 -17.13 -4.10 -3.11
N GLN A 25 -16.82 -3.08 -3.93
CA GLN A 25 -17.75 -2.49 -4.89
C GLN A 25 -18.20 -3.45 -6.01
N LYS A 26 -17.44 -4.52 -6.27
CA LYS A 26 -17.77 -5.57 -7.26
C LYS A 26 -18.44 -6.82 -6.65
N MET A 27 -18.67 -6.82 -5.33
CA MET A 27 -19.23 -7.98 -4.60
C MET A 27 -20.73 -7.83 -4.31
N GLU A 28 -21.44 -6.95 -5.02
CA GLU A 28 -22.90 -6.84 -4.92
C GLU A 28 -23.57 -8.18 -5.26
N GLY A 29 -24.58 -8.56 -4.48
CA GLY A 29 -25.23 -9.88 -4.63
C GLY A 29 -24.62 -11.00 -3.74
N TYR A 30 -23.54 -10.73 -3.01
CA TYR A 30 -22.97 -11.64 -2.01
C TYR A 30 -23.29 -11.16 -0.57
N ASN A 31 -23.30 -12.09 0.39
CA ASN A 31 -23.45 -11.74 1.81
C ASN A 31 -22.07 -11.39 2.41
N VAL A 32 -21.65 -10.14 2.22
CA VAL A 32 -20.32 -9.67 2.58
C VAL A 32 -20.33 -8.95 3.92
N SER A 33 -19.39 -9.31 4.79
CA SER A 33 -19.10 -8.63 6.05
C SER A 33 -17.67 -8.11 6.05
N LEU A 34 -17.45 -6.95 6.68
CA LEU A 34 -16.13 -6.35 6.88
C LEU A 34 -15.84 -6.19 8.37
N TYR A 35 -14.67 -6.64 8.80
CA TYR A 35 -14.14 -6.41 10.13
C TYR A 35 -12.78 -5.71 10.08
N VAL A 36 -12.69 -4.55 10.72
CA VAL A 36 -11.47 -3.73 10.80
C VAL A 36 -10.89 -3.88 12.21
N LEU A 37 -9.70 -4.48 12.33
CA LEU A 37 -9.10 -4.86 13.61
C LEU A 37 -8.86 -3.70 14.58
N LEU A 38 -8.52 -2.53 14.03
CA LEU A 38 -8.20 -1.34 14.84
C LEU A 38 -9.35 -0.35 14.96
N ASP A 39 -10.54 -0.69 14.45
CA ASP A 39 -11.74 0.19 14.46
C ASP A 39 -11.46 1.60 13.90
N GLN A 40 -10.59 1.72 12.87
CA GLN A 40 -10.09 3.02 12.41
C GLN A 40 -9.80 3.08 10.90
N GLY A 41 -10.11 4.23 10.26
CA GLY A 41 -9.72 4.54 8.87
C GLY A 41 -10.63 5.54 8.16
N GLU A 42 -10.05 6.34 7.30
CA GLU A 42 -10.71 7.46 6.63
C GLU A 42 -11.73 7.03 5.57
N ILE A 43 -11.48 5.91 4.87
CA ILE A 43 -12.30 5.50 3.73
C ILE A 43 -13.49 4.60 4.08
N MET A 44 -13.81 4.44 5.37
CA MET A 44 -14.97 3.64 5.81
C MET A 44 -16.29 4.14 5.25
N GLN A 45 -16.42 5.43 5.03
CA GLN A 45 -17.66 6.02 4.47
C GLN A 45 -17.85 5.67 2.99
N GLU A 46 -16.80 5.22 2.31
CA GLU A 46 -16.83 4.80 0.91
C GLU A 46 -17.20 3.31 0.75
N VAL A 47 -17.26 2.56 1.86
CA VAL A 47 -17.66 1.14 1.85
C VAL A 47 -19.13 1.02 1.40
N PRO A 48 -19.46 0.15 0.42
CA PRO A 48 -20.80 0.00 -0.08
C PRO A 48 -21.82 -0.33 1.02
N ALA A 49 -23.02 0.25 0.94
CA ALA A 49 -24.06 0.09 1.97
C ALA A 49 -24.55 -1.35 2.18
N TYR A 50 -24.37 -2.22 1.19
CA TYR A 50 -24.74 -3.63 1.32
C TYR A 50 -23.69 -4.46 2.11
N VAL A 51 -22.49 -3.94 2.35
CA VAL A 51 -21.45 -4.60 3.15
C VAL A 51 -21.75 -4.40 4.62
N ARG A 52 -21.95 -5.50 5.33
CA ARG A 52 -22.20 -5.47 6.78
C ARG A 52 -20.90 -5.18 7.55
N ILE A 53 -20.78 -3.98 8.12
CA ILE A 53 -19.66 -3.63 9.01
C ILE A 53 -19.92 -4.24 10.38
N ILE A 54 -19.02 -5.11 10.87
CA ILE A 54 -19.18 -5.82 12.14
C ILE A 54 -18.75 -4.98 13.35
N ASN A 55 -17.88 -3.99 13.12
CA ASN A 55 -17.41 -3.10 14.17
C ASN A 55 -18.57 -2.31 14.81
N GLN A 56 -18.68 -2.33 16.16
CA GLN A 56 -19.73 -1.61 16.89
C GLN A 56 -19.53 -0.09 16.91
N SER A 57 -18.28 0.35 16.82
CA SER A 57 -17.89 1.75 16.71
C SER A 57 -16.75 1.87 15.75
N PHE A 58 -16.68 3.00 15.05
CA PHE A 58 -15.65 3.26 14.07
C PHE A 58 -15.14 4.70 14.18
N ASN A 59 -13.85 4.91 13.94
CA ASN A 59 -13.24 6.23 13.92
C ASN A 59 -12.65 6.53 12.53
N THR A 60 -13.01 7.67 11.98
CA THR A 60 -12.53 8.15 10.68
C THR A 60 -11.17 8.87 10.74
N ALA A 61 -10.60 9.08 11.96
CA ALA A 61 -9.30 9.73 12.07
C ALA A 61 -8.19 8.86 11.45
N SER A 62 -7.38 9.47 10.61
CA SER A 62 -6.22 8.81 10.01
C SER A 62 -5.23 8.33 11.08
N VAL A 63 -4.69 7.13 10.92
CA VAL A 63 -3.59 6.63 11.76
C VAL A 63 -2.32 7.49 11.66
N LEU A 64 -2.23 8.34 10.65
CA LEU A 64 -1.11 9.26 10.44
C LEU A 64 -1.20 10.51 11.32
N THR A 65 -2.40 10.88 11.79
CA THR A 65 -2.62 12.04 12.68
C THR A 65 -2.21 11.76 14.13
N LYS A 66 -1.97 12.80 14.91
CA LYS A 66 -1.67 12.66 16.35
C LYS A 66 -2.81 11.98 17.10
N GLU A 67 -4.05 12.36 16.80
CA GLU A 67 -5.26 11.76 17.41
C GLU A 67 -5.36 10.27 17.07
N GLY A 68 -5.21 9.92 15.78
CA GLY A 68 -5.28 8.54 15.33
C GLY A 68 -4.18 7.66 15.93
N ARG A 69 -2.95 8.17 16.09
CA ARG A 69 -1.85 7.47 16.77
C ARG A 69 -2.12 7.24 18.26
N LEU A 70 -2.67 8.24 18.97
CA LEU A 70 -3.05 8.07 20.38
C LEU A 70 -4.14 7.01 20.54
N ARG A 71 -5.10 6.96 19.63
CA ARG A 71 -6.14 5.95 19.60
C ARG A 71 -5.58 4.56 19.32
N LEU A 72 -4.68 4.44 18.34
CA LEU A 72 -3.95 3.20 18.06
C LEU A 72 -3.26 2.67 19.32
N VAL A 73 -2.51 3.52 20.02
CA VAL A 73 -1.86 3.14 21.28
C VAL A 73 -2.87 2.65 22.33
N LYS A 74 -4.01 3.35 22.50
CA LYS A 74 -5.07 2.92 23.42
C LYS A 74 -5.65 1.56 23.04
N THR A 75 -5.89 1.32 21.72
CA THR A 75 -6.41 0.03 21.22
C THR A 75 -5.41 -1.09 21.49
N VAL A 76 -4.12 -0.87 21.22
CA VAL A 76 -3.06 -1.84 21.50
C VAL A 76 -2.95 -2.15 22.99
N LEU A 77 -2.98 -1.12 23.86
CA LEU A 77 -2.96 -1.31 25.31
C LEU A 77 -4.18 -2.09 25.80
N LYS A 78 -5.38 -1.74 25.34
CA LYS A 78 -6.61 -2.48 25.63
C LYS A 78 -6.49 -3.95 25.20
N ALA A 79 -5.98 -4.20 24.00
CA ALA A 79 -5.75 -5.54 23.48
C ALA A 79 -4.69 -6.32 24.29
N PHE A 80 -3.66 -5.63 24.77
CA PHE A 80 -2.62 -6.24 25.61
C PHE A 80 -3.19 -6.76 26.95
N PHE A 81 -4.01 -5.98 27.63
CA PHE A 81 -4.58 -6.36 28.92
C PHE A 81 -5.82 -7.25 28.80
N ARG A 82 -6.46 -7.30 27.64
CA ARG A 82 -7.64 -8.17 27.42
C ARG A 82 -7.24 -9.64 27.49
N ASN A 83 -8.06 -10.46 28.13
CA ASN A 83 -7.91 -11.92 28.28
C ASN A 83 -6.76 -12.40 29.20
N GLY A 84 -6.18 -11.56 30.04
CA GLY A 84 -5.30 -11.98 31.16
C GLY A 84 -3.97 -12.66 30.78
N LYS A 85 -3.62 -12.75 29.49
CA LYS A 85 -2.40 -13.45 29.02
C LYS A 85 -1.18 -12.53 28.87
N CYS A 86 -1.03 -11.53 29.72
CA CYS A 86 0.00 -10.49 29.61
C CYS A 86 1.45 -11.05 29.58
N ILE A 87 1.73 -12.05 30.44
CA ILE A 87 3.08 -12.67 30.52
C ILE A 87 3.47 -13.34 29.20
N GLY A 88 2.54 -14.10 28.61
CA GLY A 88 2.79 -14.77 27.31
C GLY A 88 2.95 -13.78 26.16
N LYS A 89 2.20 -12.69 26.15
CA LYS A 89 2.31 -11.60 25.18
C LYS A 89 3.66 -10.90 25.32
N LEU A 90 4.07 -10.60 26.56
CA LEU A 90 5.36 -9.97 26.83
C LEU A 90 6.52 -10.87 26.41
N GLY A 91 6.48 -12.17 26.72
CA GLY A 91 7.48 -13.15 26.29
C GLY A 91 7.62 -13.25 24.78
N TYR A 92 6.49 -13.23 24.05
CA TYR A 92 6.48 -13.19 22.58
C TYR A 92 7.12 -11.92 22.04
N ILE A 93 6.78 -10.75 22.57
CA ILE A 93 7.32 -9.46 22.16
C ILE A 93 8.83 -9.43 22.40
N LEU A 94 9.30 -9.78 23.60
CA LEU A 94 10.71 -9.78 23.95
C LEU A 94 11.52 -10.74 23.06
N LYS A 95 11.04 -11.97 22.85
CA LYS A 95 11.71 -12.95 21.99
C LYS A 95 11.91 -12.39 20.58
N ASN A 96 10.85 -11.87 19.96
CA ASN A 96 10.91 -11.36 18.59
C ASN A 96 11.70 -10.05 18.50
N PHE A 97 11.64 -9.18 19.51
CA PHE A 97 12.46 -7.99 19.60
C PHE A 97 13.96 -8.33 19.60
N ILE A 98 14.39 -9.33 20.38
CA ILE A 98 15.78 -9.80 20.40
C ILE A 98 16.20 -10.34 19.01
N ILE A 99 15.30 -11.07 18.33
CA ILE A 99 15.57 -11.58 16.98
C ILE A 99 15.75 -10.41 15.99
N MET A 100 14.90 -9.39 16.07
CA MET A 100 14.98 -8.19 15.23
C MET A 100 16.26 -7.38 15.49
N LEU A 101 16.66 -7.23 16.76
CA LEU A 101 17.93 -6.58 17.12
C LEU A 101 19.12 -7.32 16.50
N LYS A 102 19.16 -8.65 16.57
CA LYS A 102 20.23 -9.45 15.96
C LYS A 102 20.28 -9.28 14.43
N ARG A 103 19.13 -9.07 13.80
CA ARG A 103 19.00 -8.81 12.34
C ARG A 103 19.22 -7.34 11.97
N ARG A 104 19.48 -6.45 12.95
CA ARG A 104 19.59 -4.99 12.78
C ARG A 104 18.39 -4.34 12.06
N ARG A 105 17.21 -4.95 12.18
CA ARG A 105 15.95 -4.48 11.56
C ARG A 105 14.83 -4.53 12.61
N VAL A 106 14.69 -3.46 13.39
CA VAL A 106 13.64 -3.36 14.42
C VAL A 106 12.42 -2.67 13.85
N GLN A 107 11.30 -3.39 13.81
CA GLN A 107 9.99 -2.89 13.38
C GLN A 107 8.97 -3.16 14.49
N ILE A 108 8.73 -2.16 15.33
CA ILE A 108 7.91 -2.30 16.54
C ILE A 108 6.45 -2.63 16.21
N ASP A 109 5.92 -2.09 15.13
CA ASP A 109 4.55 -2.35 14.67
C ASP A 109 4.31 -3.84 14.42
N LYS A 110 5.27 -4.55 13.83
CA LYS A 110 5.17 -5.99 13.55
C LYS A 110 5.08 -6.84 14.83
N LEU A 111 5.71 -6.39 15.92
CA LEU A 111 5.66 -7.08 17.21
C LEU A 111 4.26 -7.03 17.85
N LEU A 112 3.47 -6.03 17.53
CA LEU A 112 2.18 -5.78 18.18
C LEU A 112 1.01 -6.50 17.52
N TRP A 113 1.11 -6.87 16.24
CA TRP A 113 -0.01 -7.44 15.49
C TRP A 113 -0.60 -8.71 16.11
N TRP A 114 0.24 -9.59 16.65
CA TRP A 114 -0.27 -10.77 17.34
C TRP A 114 -1.07 -10.40 18.60
N THR A 115 -0.59 -9.42 19.35
CA THR A 115 -1.28 -8.91 20.54
C THR A 115 -2.65 -8.29 20.18
N VAL A 116 -2.69 -7.52 19.10
CA VAL A 116 -3.93 -6.93 18.58
C VAL A 116 -4.92 -8.02 18.18
N ALA A 117 -4.48 -9.02 17.41
CA ALA A 117 -5.31 -10.14 16.99
C ALA A 117 -5.87 -10.94 18.18
N GLU A 118 -5.07 -11.17 19.22
CA GLU A 118 -5.52 -11.85 20.44
C GLU A 118 -6.56 -11.04 21.23
N GLY A 119 -6.42 -9.71 21.26
CA GLY A 119 -7.33 -8.80 21.95
C GLY A 119 -8.57 -8.39 21.16
N ALA A 120 -8.66 -8.75 19.87
CA ALA A 120 -9.79 -8.39 19.02
C ALA A 120 -11.10 -9.07 19.42
N THR A 121 -12.22 -8.54 18.97
CA THR A 121 -13.56 -9.11 19.22
C THR A 121 -13.67 -10.52 18.64
N ARG A 122 -14.37 -11.42 19.32
CA ARG A 122 -14.66 -12.79 18.84
C ARG A 122 -16.07 -12.83 18.30
N PHE A 123 -16.24 -13.56 17.18
CA PHE A 123 -17.54 -13.82 16.60
C PHE A 123 -17.93 -15.27 16.90
N GLU A 124 -19.20 -15.49 17.25
CA GLU A 124 -19.80 -16.82 17.35
C GLU A 124 -20.29 -17.31 15.98
N GLU A 125 -20.43 -16.39 15.03
CA GLU A 125 -20.91 -16.66 13.69
C GLU A 125 -19.86 -17.42 12.88
N ASP A 126 -20.32 -18.45 12.15
CA ASP A 126 -19.53 -19.19 11.19
C ASP A 126 -19.65 -18.57 9.78
N PHE A 127 -18.55 -18.56 9.03
CA PHE A 127 -18.48 -18.03 7.68
C PHE A 127 -18.15 -19.15 6.67
N ASP A 128 -18.65 -19.01 5.43
CA ASP A 128 -18.23 -19.90 4.35
C ASP A 128 -16.81 -19.58 3.91
N LEU A 129 -16.47 -18.29 3.86
CA LEU A 129 -15.15 -17.81 3.48
C LEU A 129 -14.70 -16.69 4.41
N VAL A 130 -13.47 -16.76 4.90
CA VAL A 130 -12.78 -15.61 5.52
C VAL A 130 -11.59 -15.20 4.66
N VAL A 131 -11.48 -13.92 4.39
CA VAL A 131 -10.39 -13.31 3.63
C VAL A 131 -9.61 -12.37 4.55
N ALA A 132 -8.39 -12.74 4.91
CA ALA A 132 -7.45 -11.84 5.56
C ALA A 132 -6.79 -10.98 4.49
N TRP A 133 -7.24 -9.73 4.37
CA TRP A 133 -6.83 -8.85 3.27
C TRP A 133 -5.41 -8.31 3.41
N LEU A 134 -4.83 -8.33 4.60
CA LEU A 134 -3.46 -7.88 4.85
C LEU A 134 -2.70 -8.90 5.68
N GLU A 135 -1.40 -8.93 5.49
CA GLU A 135 -0.47 -9.63 6.37
C GLU A 135 -0.50 -9.04 7.79
N GLY A 136 0.04 -9.79 8.74
CA GLY A 136 0.09 -9.42 10.16
C GLY A 136 -1.23 -9.60 10.88
N GLY A 137 -1.79 -8.55 11.46
CA GLY A 137 -2.95 -8.64 12.34
C GLY A 137 -4.15 -9.35 11.73
N ALA A 138 -4.54 -8.99 10.52
CA ALA A 138 -5.67 -9.61 9.81
C ALA A 138 -5.44 -11.11 9.56
N ALA A 139 -4.24 -11.47 9.07
CA ALA A 139 -3.87 -12.86 8.85
C ALA A 139 -3.85 -13.67 10.16
N TYR A 140 -3.27 -13.12 11.23
CA TYR A 140 -3.21 -13.79 12.54
C TYR A 140 -4.60 -14.00 13.14
N TYR A 141 -5.46 -12.99 13.00
CA TYR A 141 -6.83 -13.05 13.49
C TYR A 141 -7.65 -14.09 12.72
N ALA A 142 -7.65 -14.05 11.41
CA ALA A 142 -8.38 -14.99 10.56
C ALA A 142 -7.91 -16.43 10.75
N ALA A 143 -6.59 -16.65 10.83
CA ALA A 143 -6.01 -17.98 11.00
C ALA A 143 -6.44 -18.66 12.31
N LYS A 144 -6.52 -17.89 13.42
CA LYS A 144 -6.68 -18.47 14.75
C LYS A 144 -8.06 -18.27 15.36
N PHE A 145 -8.76 -17.20 15.02
CA PHE A 145 -9.90 -16.73 15.79
C PHE A 145 -11.21 -16.65 15.02
N VAL A 146 -11.18 -16.86 13.71
CA VAL A 146 -12.39 -16.92 12.89
C VAL A 146 -12.67 -18.37 12.54
N LYS A 147 -13.93 -18.79 12.71
CA LYS A 147 -14.45 -20.06 12.21
C LYS A 147 -14.96 -19.84 10.78
N ALA A 148 -14.38 -20.55 9.83
CA ALA A 148 -14.80 -20.51 8.44
C ALA A 148 -14.53 -21.86 7.76
N ARG A 149 -15.34 -22.16 6.73
CA ARG A 149 -15.17 -23.36 5.91
C ARG A 149 -13.87 -23.28 5.11
N LYS A 150 -13.58 -22.12 4.52
CA LYS A 150 -12.32 -21.81 3.80
C LYS A 150 -11.69 -20.52 4.32
N LYS A 151 -10.38 -20.49 4.34
CA LYS A 151 -9.57 -19.34 4.77
C LYS A 151 -8.61 -18.92 3.68
N VAL A 152 -8.60 -17.63 3.36
CA VAL A 152 -7.74 -17.01 2.36
C VAL A 152 -6.91 -15.91 3.01
N ALA A 153 -5.62 -15.84 2.67
CA ALA A 153 -4.75 -14.75 3.06
C ALA A 153 -4.25 -13.99 1.83
N PHE A 154 -4.06 -12.68 1.99
CA PHE A 154 -3.40 -11.83 1.00
C PHE A 154 -2.05 -11.34 1.51
N ILE A 155 -1.09 -11.23 0.59
CA ILE A 155 0.25 -10.67 0.81
C ILE A 155 0.44 -9.51 -0.17
N HIS A 156 0.52 -8.30 0.36
CA HIS A 156 0.58 -7.06 -0.43
C HIS A 156 1.98 -6.44 -0.54
N ILE A 157 2.98 -7.01 0.12
CA ILE A 157 4.32 -6.40 0.21
C ILE A 157 5.39 -7.50 0.12
N ASP A 158 6.62 -7.12 -0.26
CA ASP A 158 7.78 -8.01 -0.06
C ASP A 158 7.85 -8.43 1.41
N TYR A 159 7.54 -9.70 1.63
CA TYR A 159 7.33 -10.27 2.96
C TYR A 159 8.56 -10.18 3.85
N SER A 160 9.73 -10.40 3.26
CA SER A 160 11.02 -10.38 3.97
C SER A 160 11.50 -8.97 4.24
N GLU A 161 11.42 -8.09 3.23
CA GLU A 161 11.83 -6.69 3.37
C GLU A 161 10.91 -5.92 4.32
N ALA A 162 9.63 -6.29 4.39
CA ALA A 162 8.68 -5.73 5.36
C ALA A 162 8.91 -6.22 6.80
N GLY A 163 9.91 -7.08 7.04
CA GLY A 163 10.30 -7.54 8.38
C GLY A 163 9.43 -8.64 8.96
N TYR A 164 8.61 -9.30 8.15
CA TYR A 164 7.86 -10.48 8.56
C TYR A 164 8.74 -11.72 8.63
N SER A 165 8.33 -12.72 9.38
CA SER A 165 9.06 -13.99 9.53
C SER A 165 8.18 -15.07 10.17
N ARG A 166 8.51 -16.34 9.94
CA ARG A 166 7.80 -17.50 10.53
C ARG A 166 7.67 -17.41 12.06
N ASN A 167 8.67 -16.87 12.75
CA ASN A 167 8.62 -16.69 14.21
C ASN A 167 7.55 -15.67 14.63
N LEU A 168 7.45 -14.54 13.90
CA LEU A 168 6.42 -13.53 14.14
C LEU A 168 5.03 -14.08 13.85
N ASP A 169 4.89 -14.79 12.75
CA ASP A 169 3.60 -15.28 12.27
C ASP A 169 3.11 -16.52 13.00
N LYS A 170 4.00 -17.15 13.80
CA LYS A 170 3.70 -18.46 14.41
C LYS A 170 3.14 -19.44 13.38
N GLU A 171 3.70 -19.42 12.17
CA GLU A 171 3.33 -20.28 11.04
C GLU A 171 1.85 -20.22 10.65
N CYS A 172 1.19 -19.06 10.86
CA CYS A 172 -0.25 -18.92 10.63
C CYS A 172 -0.66 -19.22 9.18
N TYR A 173 0.23 -18.94 8.19
CA TYR A 173 -0.06 -19.15 6.77
C TYR A 173 -0.23 -20.61 6.39
N LEU A 174 0.29 -21.56 7.18
CA LEU A 174 0.03 -22.99 6.98
C LEU A 174 -1.45 -23.37 7.17
N LYS A 175 -2.22 -22.52 7.88
CA LYS A 175 -3.65 -22.73 8.20
C LYS A 175 -4.61 -22.15 7.17
N PHE A 176 -4.12 -21.49 6.16
CA PHE A 176 -4.95 -20.98 5.07
C PHE A 176 -5.08 -22.03 3.96
N ASP A 177 -6.24 -22.09 3.34
CA ASP A 177 -6.52 -22.96 2.21
C ASP A 177 -5.95 -22.39 0.92
N HIS A 178 -6.00 -21.04 0.77
CA HIS A 178 -5.41 -20.29 -0.35
C HIS A 178 -4.66 -19.06 0.14
N ILE A 179 -3.62 -18.70 -0.60
CA ILE A 179 -2.83 -17.48 -0.36
C ILE A 179 -2.73 -16.72 -1.68
N PHE A 180 -3.16 -15.47 -1.68
CA PHE A 180 -3.00 -14.59 -2.81
C PHE A 180 -1.87 -13.59 -2.58
N THR A 181 -1.07 -13.35 -3.60
CA THR A 181 -0.03 -12.33 -3.63
C THR A 181 -0.32 -11.33 -4.74
N VAL A 182 0.05 -10.08 -4.59
CA VAL A 182 -0.31 -9.02 -5.54
C VAL A 182 0.58 -8.96 -6.79
N SER A 183 1.64 -9.77 -6.84
CA SER A 183 2.55 -9.91 -7.99
C SER A 183 3.29 -11.24 -7.93
N GLU A 184 3.89 -11.68 -9.04
CA GLU A 184 4.73 -12.88 -9.06
C GLU A 184 5.98 -12.70 -8.20
N ASN A 185 6.57 -11.50 -8.18
CA ASN A 185 7.71 -11.21 -7.30
C ASN A 185 7.35 -11.38 -5.81
N VAL A 186 6.21 -10.85 -5.36
CA VAL A 186 5.73 -11.04 -3.97
C VAL A 186 5.50 -12.53 -3.67
N LYS A 187 5.00 -13.30 -4.64
CA LYS A 187 4.82 -14.75 -4.52
C LYS A 187 6.15 -15.46 -4.32
N GLU A 188 7.15 -15.16 -5.13
CA GLU A 188 8.48 -15.73 -4.99
C GLU A 188 9.09 -15.43 -3.62
N LYS A 189 9.07 -14.16 -3.19
CA LYS A 189 9.57 -13.73 -1.88
C LYS A 189 8.84 -14.40 -0.71
N PHE A 190 7.52 -14.54 -0.81
CA PHE A 190 6.74 -15.25 0.19
C PHE A 190 7.10 -16.73 0.24
N LEU A 191 7.22 -17.40 -0.91
CA LEU A 191 7.56 -18.82 -1.01
C LEU A 191 9.00 -19.13 -0.58
N GLN A 192 9.93 -18.17 -0.62
CA GLN A 192 11.24 -18.33 0.01
C GLN A 192 11.15 -18.53 1.53
N VAL A 193 10.11 -17.97 2.17
CA VAL A 193 9.86 -18.12 3.62
C VAL A 193 8.93 -19.31 3.92
N TYR A 194 7.96 -19.57 3.03
CA TYR A 194 6.92 -20.62 3.15
C TYR A 194 6.86 -21.52 1.92
N PRO A 195 7.92 -22.28 1.60
CA PRO A 195 7.94 -23.14 0.40
C PRO A 195 6.82 -24.19 0.39
N GLU A 196 6.34 -24.59 1.57
CA GLU A 196 5.23 -25.57 1.71
C GLU A 196 3.90 -25.03 1.17
N CYS A 197 3.80 -23.71 1.00
CA CYS A 197 2.57 -23.08 0.52
C CYS A 197 2.46 -23.02 -1.01
N ILE A 198 3.44 -23.54 -1.79
CA ILE A 198 3.50 -23.39 -3.24
C ILE A 198 2.21 -23.81 -3.96
N GLN A 199 1.61 -24.92 -3.57
CA GLN A 199 0.41 -25.47 -4.21
C GLN A 199 -0.87 -24.66 -3.96
N LYS A 200 -0.85 -23.78 -2.95
CA LYS A 200 -2.00 -22.97 -2.55
C LYS A 200 -1.75 -21.46 -2.69
N THR A 201 -0.64 -21.07 -3.31
CA THR A 201 -0.30 -19.66 -3.53
C THR A 201 -0.45 -19.31 -5.00
N ALA A 202 -1.27 -18.29 -5.27
CA ALA A 202 -1.52 -17.75 -6.60
C ALA A 202 -1.43 -16.22 -6.60
N VAL A 203 -1.29 -15.62 -7.78
CA VAL A 203 -1.33 -14.16 -7.91
C VAL A 203 -2.77 -13.68 -8.05
N PHE A 204 -3.07 -12.59 -7.36
CA PHE A 204 -4.29 -11.79 -7.45
C PHE A 204 -3.87 -10.34 -7.60
N TYR A 205 -4.04 -9.78 -8.78
CA TYR A 205 -3.66 -8.40 -9.05
C TYR A 205 -4.59 -7.40 -8.36
N ASN A 206 -4.04 -6.27 -7.95
CA ASN A 206 -4.83 -5.21 -7.36
C ASN A 206 -5.93 -4.75 -8.31
N LEU A 207 -7.12 -4.54 -7.77
CA LEU A 207 -8.25 -4.04 -8.55
C LEU A 207 -8.15 -2.51 -8.70
N ILE A 208 -8.24 -2.03 -9.93
CA ILE A 208 -8.17 -0.61 -10.28
C ILE A 208 -9.46 -0.19 -10.98
N ASP A 209 -10.09 0.84 -10.46
CA ASP A 209 -11.28 1.43 -11.08
C ASP A 209 -10.85 2.51 -12.09
N VAL A 210 -10.54 2.07 -13.31
CA VAL A 210 -10.05 2.92 -14.42
C VAL A 210 -11.05 4.04 -14.74
N GLU A 211 -12.35 3.72 -14.80
CA GLU A 211 -13.40 4.70 -15.11
C GLU A 211 -13.49 5.78 -14.04
N LYS A 212 -13.46 5.39 -12.76
CA LYS A 212 -13.44 6.31 -11.62
C LYS A 212 -12.22 7.23 -11.65
N ILE A 213 -11.02 6.69 -11.96
CA ILE A 213 -9.77 7.47 -12.04
C ILE A 213 -9.88 8.51 -13.15
N ILE A 214 -10.29 8.12 -14.35
CA ILE A 214 -10.44 9.00 -15.50
C ILE A 214 -11.49 10.09 -15.20
N CYS A 215 -12.65 9.72 -14.69
CA CYS A 215 -13.70 10.66 -14.33
C CYS A 215 -13.20 11.70 -13.33
N ARG A 216 -12.62 11.24 -12.20
CA ARG A 216 -12.12 12.11 -11.14
C ARG A 216 -10.90 12.95 -11.54
N SER A 217 -10.14 12.55 -12.54
CA SER A 217 -9.01 13.35 -13.06
C SER A 217 -9.45 14.65 -13.75
N SER A 218 -10.71 14.72 -14.16
CA SER A 218 -11.32 15.89 -14.79
C SER A 218 -12.05 16.81 -13.81
N GLU A 219 -12.14 16.44 -12.52
CA GLU A 219 -12.69 17.29 -11.48
C GLU A 219 -11.80 18.50 -11.20
N ARG A 220 -12.36 19.54 -10.58
CA ARG A 220 -11.59 20.70 -10.10
C ARG A 220 -10.54 20.27 -9.07
N GLY A 221 -9.29 20.68 -9.28
CA GLY A 221 -8.18 20.37 -8.39
C GLY A 221 -6.85 20.40 -9.12
N GLY A 222 -5.83 19.83 -8.48
CA GLY A 222 -4.47 19.81 -9.01
C GLY A 222 -3.63 20.97 -8.49
N PHE A 223 -2.61 21.34 -9.28
CA PHE A 223 -1.70 22.41 -8.91
C PHE A 223 -2.42 23.78 -8.97
N THR A 224 -2.19 24.61 -7.96
CA THR A 224 -2.81 25.94 -7.86
C THR A 224 -1.85 27.08 -8.23
N ASP A 225 -0.59 26.74 -8.51
CA ASP A 225 0.43 27.70 -8.91
C ASP A 225 0.50 27.86 -10.45
N ASN A 226 0.90 29.06 -10.90
CA ASN A 226 1.15 29.36 -12.32
C ASN A 226 2.61 29.07 -12.67
N TYR A 227 3.05 27.80 -12.48
CA TYR A 227 4.42 27.42 -12.74
C TYR A 227 4.64 26.95 -14.17
N GLU A 228 5.60 27.54 -14.87
CA GLU A 228 5.91 27.24 -16.28
C GLU A 228 7.05 26.23 -16.48
N GLY A 229 7.71 25.78 -15.40
CA GLY A 229 8.76 24.76 -15.43
C GLY A 229 8.20 23.34 -15.42
N ILE A 230 9.09 22.36 -15.29
CA ILE A 230 8.75 20.94 -15.23
C ILE A 230 8.16 20.59 -13.86
N ARG A 231 6.93 20.09 -13.84
CA ARG A 231 6.25 19.58 -12.65
C ARG A 231 6.51 18.10 -12.48
N ILE A 232 7.15 17.73 -11.39
CA ILE A 232 7.40 16.35 -10.98
C ILE A 232 6.40 15.99 -9.88
N LEU A 233 5.72 14.88 -10.00
CA LEU A 233 4.79 14.35 -9.01
C LEU A 233 5.29 13.04 -8.42
N THR A 234 5.16 12.90 -7.10
CA THR A 234 5.25 11.63 -6.37
C THR A 234 4.04 11.49 -5.47
N VAL A 235 3.42 10.31 -5.44
CA VAL A 235 2.28 10.01 -4.57
C VAL A 235 2.63 8.83 -3.67
N GLY A 236 2.52 9.03 -2.34
CA GLY A 236 2.81 7.97 -1.40
C GLY A 236 3.01 8.45 0.03
N ARG A 237 3.01 7.51 0.97
CA ARG A 237 3.24 7.80 2.39
C ARG A 237 4.67 8.31 2.64
N LEU A 238 4.83 9.23 3.57
CA LEU A 238 6.15 9.74 3.99
C LEU A 238 6.80 8.75 4.99
N VAL A 239 7.24 7.60 4.48
CA VAL A 239 7.86 6.50 5.25
C VAL A 239 9.18 6.06 4.58
N PRO A 240 10.10 5.36 5.29
CA PRO A 240 11.40 4.97 4.73
C PRO A 240 11.30 4.15 3.44
N GLN A 241 10.26 3.35 3.29
CA GLN A 241 9.99 2.55 2.09
C GLN A 241 9.94 3.40 0.81
N LYS A 242 9.33 4.59 0.87
CA LYS A 242 9.09 5.46 -0.30
C LYS A 242 10.30 6.31 -0.71
N ALA A 243 11.40 6.29 0.05
CA ALA A 243 12.68 6.92 -0.28
C ALA A 243 12.59 8.39 -0.72
N LEU A 244 11.77 9.19 -0.04
CA LEU A 244 11.63 10.62 -0.35
C LEU A 244 12.88 11.43 0.02
N ASP A 245 13.75 10.90 0.84
CA ASP A 245 15.11 11.40 1.06
C ASP A 245 15.92 11.39 -0.25
N THR A 246 15.85 10.32 -1.03
CA THR A 246 16.46 10.22 -2.36
C THR A 246 15.83 11.22 -3.34
N ALA A 247 14.50 11.42 -3.31
CA ALA A 247 13.82 12.43 -4.13
C ALA A 247 14.32 13.86 -3.83
N ILE A 248 14.54 14.21 -2.55
CA ILE A 248 15.08 15.51 -2.15
C ILE A 248 16.54 15.67 -2.60
N ASP A 249 17.36 14.60 -2.49
CA ASP A 249 18.75 14.62 -2.99
C ASP A 249 18.79 14.79 -4.52
N THR A 250 17.92 14.11 -5.23
CA THR A 250 17.72 14.26 -6.69
C THR A 250 17.36 15.72 -7.02
N MET A 251 16.42 16.32 -6.28
CA MET A 251 16.02 17.71 -6.54
C MET A 251 17.16 18.71 -6.29
N LYS A 252 18.02 18.45 -5.30
CA LYS A 252 19.22 19.25 -5.07
C LYS A 252 20.15 19.25 -6.29
N ILE A 253 20.33 18.07 -6.93
CA ILE A 253 21.13 17.95 -8.17
C ILE A 253 20.45 18.70 -9.31
N LEU A 254 19.14 18.53 -9.49
CA LEU A 254 18.36 19.18 -10.54
C LEU A 254 18.42 20.72 -10.45
N LYS A 255 18.37 21.27 -9.25
CA LYS A 255 18.52 22.74 -9.02
C LYS A 255 19.83 23.28 -9.58
N GLY A 256 20.90 22.51 -9.49
CA GLY A 256 22.23 22.89 -10.02
C GLY A 256 22.30 22.95 -11.57
N THR A 257 21.29 22.45 -12.28
CA THR A 257 21.30 22.39 -13.76
C THR A 257 20.83 23.67 -14.44
N GLY A 258 20.26 24.61 -13.70
CA GLY A 258 19.71 25.86 -14.22
C GLY A 258 18.34 25.74 -14.93
N LYS A 259 17.79 24.54 -15.08
CA LYS A 259 16.43 24.31 -15.59
C LYS A 259 15.43 24.42 -14.44
N ALA A 260 14.25 24.97 -14.70
CA ALA A 260 13.21 25.16 -13.70
C ALA A 260 12.44 23.84 -13.45
N PHE A 261 12.60 23.27 -12.26
CA PHE A 261 11.87 22.10 -11.77
C PHE A 261 11.11 22.43 -10.49
N ARG A 262 9.94 21.82 -10.32
CA ARG A 262 9.24 21.74 -9.05
C ARG A 262 8.81 20.31 -8.78
N TRP A 263 9.07 19.83 -7.57
CA TRP A 263 8.67 18.49 -7.14
C TRP A 263 7.57 18.58 -6.09
N TYR A 264 6.47 17.92 -6.36
CA TYR A 264 5.30 17.90 -5.50
C TYR A 264 5.08 16.48 -5.00
N VAL A 265 4.88 16.34 -3.69
CA VAL A 265 4.62 15.06 -3.03
C VAL A 265 3.24 15.08 -2.40
N LEU A 266 2.36 14.19 -2.83
CA LEU A 266 1.07 13.95 -2.20
C LEU A 266 1.18 12.79 -1.21
N GLY A 267 0.83 13.04 0.04
CA GLY A 267 0.83 12.07 1.13
C GLY A 267 1.36 12.64 2.44
N ASP A 268 1.24 11.86 3.50
CA ASP A 268 1.74 12.19 4.82
C ASP A 268 2.38 10.97 5.48
N GLY A 269 3.10 11.17 6.58
CA GLY A 269 3.74 10.08 7.31
C GLY A 269 4.71 10.54 8.39
N GLU A 270 5.34 9.57 9.01
CA GLU A 270 6.22 9.79 10.16
C GLU A 270 7.47 10.61 9.83
N LEU A 271 7.93 10.57 8.56
CA LEU A 271 9.15 11.27 8.13
C LEU A 271 8.92 12.75 7.77
N ARG A 272 7.67 13.29 7.82
CA ARG A 272 7.38 14.67 7.41
C ARG A 272 8.38 15.68 7.97
N LYS A 273 8.59 15.67 9.28
CA LYS A 273 9.48 16.64 9.94
C LYS A 273 10.92 16.54 9.44
N SER A 274 11.48 15.34 9.36
CA SER A 274 12.86 15.12 8.90
C SER A 274 13.03 15.48 7.42
N LEU A 275 12.01 15.24 6.60
CA LEU A 275 12.03 15.66 5.19
C LEU A 275 11.95 17.18 5.05
N GLU A 276 11.10 17.87 5.83
CA GLU A 276 11.02 19.34 5.86
C GLU A 276 12.33 19.96 6.32
N GLU A 277 13.03 19.36 7.30
CA GLU A 277 14.35 19.79 7.74
C GLU A 277 15.40 19.63 6.62
N ARG A 278 15.37 18.52 5.89
CA ARG A 278 16.27 18.26 4.75
C ARG A 278 16.02 19.22 3.59
N ILE A 279 14.75 19.53 3.28
CA ILE A 279 14.35 20.51 2.27
C ILE A 279 14.92 21.90 2.63
N ARG A 280 14.81 22.33 3.89
CA ARG A 280 15.39 23.60 4.37
C ARG A 280 16.92 23.59 4.29
N LEU A 281 17.56 22.51 4.72
CA LEU A 281 19.02 22.37 4.69
C LEU A 281 19.59 22.50 3.27
N TYR A 282 18.85 22.03 2.27
CA TYR A 282 19.26 22.09 0.86
C TYR A 282 18.70 23.33 0.12
N GLU A 283 18.08 24.26 0.86
CA GLU A 283 17.49 25.50 0.30
C GLU A 283 16.47 25.23 -0.81
N LEU A 284 15.67 24.16 -0.68
CA LEU A 284 14.69 23.69 -1.67
C LEU A 284 13.26 24.14 -1.35
N CYS A 285 13.03 25.09 -0.42
CA CYS A 285 11.68 25.50 0.01
C CYS A 285 10.79 26.05 -1.12
N GLY A 286 11.38 26.55 -2.21
CA GLY A 286 10.65 27.01 -3.40
C GLY A 286 10.51 25.98 -4.52
N ASP A 287 11.12 24.79 -4.36
CA ASP A 287 11.30 23.82 -5.43
C ASP A 287 10.75 22.41 -5.08
N PHE A 288 10.62 22.09 -3.77
CA PHE A 288 10.15 20.80 -3.29
C PHE A 288 9.02 20.97 -2.25
N PHE A 289 7.83 20.40 -2.53
CA PHE A 289 6.61 20.65 -1.77
C PHE A 289 6.00 19.36 -1.23
N LEU A 290 5.82 19.28 0.09
CA LEU A 290 5.06 18.23 0.76
C LEU A 290 3.62 18.70 0.97
N LEU A 291 2.72 18.40 0.02
CA LEU A 291 1.36 18.94 -0.02
C LEU A 291 0.40 18.29 0.99
N GLY A 292 0.80 17.16 1.60
CA GLY A 292 -0.09 16.40 2.48
C GLY A 292 -1.00 15.43 1.72
N THR A 293 -1.95 14.84 2.45
CA THR A 293 -2.98 13.97 1.86
C THR A 293 -4.03 14.80 1.16
N VAL A 294 -4.47 14.34 -0.02
CA VAL A 294 -5.55 14.94 -0.79
C VAL A 294 -6.63 13.89 -1.07
N ASP A 295 -7.89 14.30 -1.13
CA ASP A 295 -9.00 13.38 -1.40
C ASP A 295 -9.04 12.92 -2.86
N ASN A 296 -8.63 13.79 -3.78
CA ASN A 296 -8.55 13.49 -5.20
C ASN A 296 -7.15 13.81 -5.75
N PRO A 297 -6.27 12.80 -5.89
CA PRO A 297 -4.93 13.02 -6.43
C PRO A 297 -4.89 13.09 -7.96
N TYR A 298 -5.93 12.61 -8.64
CA TYR A 298 -5.90 12.38 -10.09
C TYR A 298 -5.73 13.64 -10.95
N PRO A 299 -6.26 14.84 -10.60
CA PRO A 299 -5.93 16.06 -11.33
C PRO A 299 -4.42 16.40 -11.29
N PHE A 300 -3.68 16.06 -10.22
CA PHE A 300 -2.25 16.27 -10.15
C PHE A 300 -1.48 15.35 -11.11
N TYR A 301 -1.87 14.06 -11.21
CA TYR A 301 -1.30 13.14 -12.20
C TYR A 301 -1.51 13.65 -13.63
N LYS A 302 -2.70 14.16 -13.94
CA LYS A 302 -3.03 14.67 -15.27
C LYS A 302 -2.27 15.96 -15.64
N GLN A 303 -1.86 16.74 -14.63
CA GLN A 303 -1.21 18.04 -14.80
C GLN A 303 0.32 17.97 -14.62
N CYS A 304 0.88 16.87 -14.15
CA CYS A 304 2.33 16.74 -14.02
C CYS A 304 2.99 16.42 -15.37
N ASP A 305 4.24 16.85 -15.53
CA ASP A 305 5.07 16.48 -16.68
C ASP A 305 5.71 15.10 -16.50
N LEU A 306 6.05 14.76 -15.26
CA LEU A 306 6.72 13.52 -14.89
C LEU A 306 6.12 12.98 -13.59
N TYR A 307 5.80 11.70 -13.57
CA TYR A 307 5.54 10.96 -12.34
C TYR A 307 6.80 10.19 -11.94
N VAL A 308 7.33 10.44 -10.74
CA VAL A 308 8.56 9.79 -10.27
C VAL A 308 8.27 8.94 -9.03
N HIS A 309 8.58 7.64 -9.13
CA HIS A 309 8.39 6.65 -8.08
C HIS A 309 9.73 6.23 -7.48
N THR A 310 10.03 6.67 -6.27
CA THR A 310 11.36 6.52 -5.65
C THR A 310 11.46 5.34 -4.67
N ALA A 311 10.43 4.49 -4.55
CA ALA A 311 10.36 3.46 -3.54
C ALA A 311 11.53 2.47 -3.59
N ARG A 312 12.02 2.05 -2.41
CA ARG A 312 13.08 1.03 -2.24
C ARG A 312 12.55 -0.39 -2.45
N TYR A 313 11.29 -0.61 -2.12
CA TYR A 313 10.61 -1.90 -2.30
C TYR A 313 9.09 -1.69 -2.35
N GLU A 314 8.40 -2.51 -3.14
CA GLU A 314 6.95 -2.53 -3.30
C GLU A 314 6.45 -3.98 -3.43
N GLY A 315 5.16 -4.17 -3.26
CA GLY A 315 4.49 -5.39 -3.72
C GLY A 315 4.08 -5.24 -5.19
N LYS A 316 3.12 -4.34 -5.41
CA LYS A 316 2.70 -3.81 -6.70
C LYS A 316 2.12 -2.43 -6.45
N SER A 317 2.73 -1.38 -7.01
CA SER A 317 2.38 -0.01 -6.66
C SER A 317 1.12 0.47 -7.36
N ILE A 318 0.03 0.67 -6.60
CA ILE A 318 -1.22 1.26 -7.13
C ILE A 318 -0.97 2.68 -7.64
N ALA A 319 -0.09 3.46 -7.00
CA ALA A 319 0.23 4.81 -7.46
C ALA A 319 0.92 4.83 -8.85
N VAL A 320 1.70 3.79 -9.18
CA VAL A 320 2.24 3.59 -10.53
C VAL A 320 1.12 3.20 -11.51
N GLU A 321 0.21 2.33 -11.10
CA GLU A 321 -0.94 1.94 -11.94
C GLU A 321 -1.87 3.14 -12.20
N GLU A 322 -2.11 4.01 -11.20
CA GLU A 322 -2.86 5.26 -11.38
C GLU A 322 -2.17 6.21 -12.36
N ALA A 323 -0.83 6.32 -12.28
CA ALA A 323 -0.04 7.10 -13.25
C ALA A 323 -0.14 6.52 -14.67
N GLN A 324 -0.15 5.19 -14.82
CA GLN A 324 -0.35 4.51 -16.10
C GLN A 324 -1.73 4.79 -16.68
N VAL A 325 -2.81 4.65 -15.88
CA VAL A 325 -4.20 4.96 -16.30
C VAL A 325 -4.31 6.38 -16.86
N LEU A 326 -3.59 7.33 -16.27
CA LEU A 326 -3.65 8.75 -16.64
C LEU A 326 -2.58 9.17 -17.68
N GLY A 327 -1.88 8.20 -18.27
CA GLY A 327 -0.91 8.43 -19.34
C GLY A 327 0.30 9.27 -18.90
N CYS A 328 0.70 9.21 -17.63
CA CYS A 328 1.86 9.91 -17.13
C CYS A 328 3.15 9.34 -17.74
N SER A 329 4.13 10.20 -17.98
CA SER A 329 5.51 9.77 -18.23
C SER A 329 6.15 9.37 -16.92
N ILE A 330 6.42 8.06 -16.75
CA ILE A 330 6.83 7.46 -15.49
C ILE A 330 8.34 7.25 -15.44
N ILE A 331 8.96 7.65 -14.32
CA ILE A 331 10.32 7.24 -13.94
C ILE A 331 10.20 6.50 -12.62
N ALA A 332 10.68 5.26 -12.55
CA ALA A 332 10.71 4.49 -11.32
C ALA A 332 12.16 4.15 -10.92
N ALA A 333 12.47 4.31 -9.64
CA ALA A 333 13.64 3.70 -9.05
C ALA A 333 13.50 2.17 -9.12
N GLU A 334 14.60 1.47 -9.36
CA GLU A 334 14.65 0.01 -9.40
C GLU A 334 14.28 -0.60 -8.03
N TYR A 335 13.27 -1.45 -8.03
CA TYR A 335 12.90 -2.34 -6.92
C TYR A 335 12.52 -3.71 -7.47
N ALA A 336 12.60 -4.74 -6.63
CA ALA A 336 12.30 -6.10 -7.06
C ALA A 336 10.84 -6.21 -7.57
N GLY A 337 10.65 -6.63 -8.81
CA GLY A 337 9.34 -6.76 -9.47
C GLY A 337 8.85 -5.49 -10.18
N VAL A 338 9.65 -4.44 -10.30
CA VAL A 338 9.27 -3.23 -11.04
C VAL A 338 8.96 -3.53 -12.51
N GLU A 339 9.66 -4.50 -13.10
CA GLU A 339 9.47 -4.98 -14.47
C GLU A 339 8.11 -5.62 -14.73
N GLU A 340 7.42 -6.08 -13.70
CA GLU A 340 6.02 -6.52 -13.82
C GLU A 340 5.06 -5.34 -14.10
N GLN A 341 5.47 -4.12 -13.73
CA GLN A 341 4.66 -2.91 -13.92
C GLN A 341 5.17 -2.04 -15.07
N ILE A 342 6.48 -1.90 -15.24
CA ILE A 342 7.10 -0.98 -16.19
C ILE A 342 8.07 -1.73 -17.09
N GLU A 343 7.84 -1.68 -18.39
CA GLU A 343 8.80 -2.12 -19.39
C GLU A 343 9.73 -0.96 -19.74
N ASN A 344 10.98 -1.08 -19.26
CA ASN A 344 11.96 0.00 -19.34
C ASN A 344 12.18 0.51 -20.77
N GLY A 345 12.04 1.81 -20.99
CA GLY A 345 12.18 2.49 -22.28
C GLY A 345 10.96 2.41 -23.19
N VAL A 346 9.94 1.60 -22.85
CA VAL A 346 8.70 1.40 -23.61
C VAL A 346 7.54 2.17 -23.01
N ASP A 347 7.16 1.88 -21.76
CA ASP A 347 6.02 2.50 -21.06
C ASP A 347 6.42 3.24 -19.77
N GLY A 348 7.72 3.42 -19.57
CA GLY A 348 8.33 4.18 -18.49
C GLY A 348 9.84 4.02 -18.52
N ILE A 349 10.53 4.67 -17.60
CA ILE A 349 11.96 4.50 -17.37
C ILE A 349 12.17 3.86 -16.03
N VAL A 350 13.00 2.82 -15.96
CA VAL A 350 13.48 2.22 -14.71
C VAL A 350 14.97 2.52 -14.59
N CYS A 351 15.39 3.11 -13.49
CA CYS A 351 16.78 3.46 -13.23
C CYS A 351 17.22 3.05 -11.82
N LYS A 352 18.52 3.05 -11.55
CA LYS A 352 19.03 2.75 -10.23
C LYS A 352 18.41 3.64 -9.17
N SER A 353 18.21 3.09 -7.97
CA SER A 353 17.62 3.81 -6.83
C SER A 353 18.66 4.72 -6.15
N ASP A 354 19.22 5.66 -6.90
CA ASP A 354 20.12 6.70 -6.42
C ASP A 354 19.78 8.07 -7.02
N ALA A 355 20.24 9.16 -6.37
CA ALA A 355 19.85 10.51 -6.72
C ALA A 355 20.43 10.97 -8.05
N GLU A 356 21.62 10.50 -8.43
CA GLU A 356 22.32 10.92 -9.65
C GLU A 356 21.65 10.31 -10.88
N GLU A 357 21.36 8.99 -10.87
CA GLU A 357 20.67 8.32 -11.96
C GLU A 357 19.24 8.85 -12.14
N LEU A 358 18.49 9.07 -11.02
CA LEU A 358 17.17 9.69 -11.10
C LEU A 358 17.24 11.10 -11.70
N ALA A 359 18.21 11.93 -11.30
CA ALA A 359 18.38 13.27 -11.87
C ALA A 359 18.70 13.25 -13.36
N LYS A 360 19.52 12.31 -13.81
CA LYS A 360 19.88 12.11 -15.21
C LYS A 360 18.64 11.74 -16.04
N GLU A 361 17.84 10.78 -15.61
CA GLU A 361 16.64 10.36 -16.35
C GLU A 361 15.55 11.45 -16.34
N ILE A 362 15.39 12.19 -15.23
CA ILE A 362 14.51 13.34 -15.16
C ILE A 362 14.96 14.44 -16.16
N GLN A 363 16.25 14.76 -16.22
CA GLN A 363 16.78 15.74 -17.18
C GLN A 363 16.59 15.26 -18.64
N TYR A 364 16.85 13.98 -18.89
CA TYR A 364 16.65 13.39 -20.22
C TYR A 364 15.21 13.59 -20.69
N LEU A 365 14.23 13.16 -19.89
CA LEU A 365 12.81 13.32 -20.26
C LEU A 365 12.34 14.77 -20.22
N ALA A 366 12.89 15.63 -19.34
CA ALA A 366 12.58 17.05 -19.30
C ALA A 366 12.99 17.76 -20.60
N ASN A 367 14.01 17.26 -21.31
CA ASN A 367 14.50 17.82 -22.56
C ASN A 367 13.83 17.19 -23.81
N ASP A 368 13.10 16.10 -23.65
CA ASP A 368 12.40 15.41 -24.76
C ASP A 368 10.88 15.27 -24.50
N PRO A 369 10.09 16.33 -24.76
CA PRO A 369 8.62 16.26 -24.63
C PRO A 369 7.98 15.18 -25.50
N ARG A 370 8.57 14.88 -26.68
CA ARG A 370 8.07 13.84 -27.57
C ARG A 370 8.21 12.45 -26.92
N LYS A 371 9.39 12.17 -26.35
CA LYS A 371 9.62 10.89 -25.66
C LYS A 371 8.72 10.75 -24.45
N ARG A 372 8.52 11.84 -23.66
CA ARG A 372 7.53 11.85 -22.57
C ARG A 372 6.15 11.43 -23.04
N GLY A 373 5.65 12.06 -24.11
CA GLY A 373 4.33 11.74 -24.66
C GLY A 373 4.21 10.28 -25.15
N LEU A 374 5.25 9.74 -25.77
CA LEU A 374 5.28 8.34 -26.25
C LEU A 374 5.23 7.35 -25.08
N LEU A 375 6.02 7.57 -24.03
CA LEU A 375 6.03 6.71 -22.84
C LEU A 375 4.67 6.74 -22.11
N GLY A 376 4.08 7.93 -21.93
CA GLY A 376 2.76 8.06 -21.31
C GLY A 376 1.66 7.35 -22.11
N GLN A 377 1.63 7.51 -23.44
CA GLN A 377 0.68 6.81 -24.30
C GLN A 377 0.84 5.29 -24.26
N ALA A 378 2.07 4.80 -24.16
CA ALA A 378 2.34 3.37 -24.04
C ALA A 378 1.88 2.84 -22.66
N ALA A 379 2.14 3.59 -21.61
CA ALA A 379 1.69 3.28 -20.25
C ALA A 379 0.16 3.16 -20.15
N GLU A 380 -0.58 4.13 -20.73
CA GLU A 380 -2.04 4.12 -20.75
C GLU A 380 -2.61 2.89 -21.49
N LYS A 381 -2.00 2.49 -22.58
CA LYS A 381 -2.42 1.32 -23.36
C LYS A 381 -2.15 -0.02 -22.69
N LYS A 382 -1.11 -0.09 -21.85
CA LYS A 382 -0.68 -1.32 -21.19
C LYS A 382 -1.65 -1.78 -20.12
N LEU A 383 -2.25 -0.85 -19.37
CA LEU A 383 -3.05 -1.20 -18.21
C LEU A 383 -4.43 -1.74 -18.61
N GLN A 384 -4.50 -3.03 -18.88
CA GLN A 384 -5.74 -3.78 -19.06
C GLN A 384 -5.92 -4.72 -17.87
N VAL A 385 -6.37 -4.19 -16.74
CA VAL A 385 -6.71 -5.03 -15.58
C VAL A 385 -8.11 -5.60 -15.79
N ASP A 386 -8.20 -6.91 -15.97
CA ASP A 386 -9.48 -7.61 -15.96
C ASP A 386 -9.95 -7.82 -14.51
N ASN A 387 -10.57 -6.78 -13.96
CA ASN A 387 -11.11 -6.80 -12.60
C ASN A 387 -12.11 -7.95 -12.39
N LEU A 388 -12.86 -8.37 -13.41
CA LEU A 388 -13.83 -9.46 -13.29
C LEU A 388 -13.13 -10.81 -13.11
N LYS A 389 -12.03 -11.03 -13.83
CA LYS A 389 -11.19 -12.22 -13.67
C LYS A 389 -10.59 -12.31 -12.27
N GLU A 390 -10.13 -11.19 -11.70
CA GLU A 390 -9.60 -11.19 -10.35
C GLU A 390 -10.70 -11.45 -9.31
N VAL A 391 -11.88 -10.84 -9.45
CA VAL A 391 -13.02 -11.09 -8.56
C VAL A 391 -13.46 -12.56 -8.63
N SER A 392 -13.47 -13.17 -9.83
CA SER A 392 -13.87 -14.58 -10.00
C SER A 392 -13.02 -15.53 -9.17
N LYS A 393 -11.73 -15.26 -8.98
CA LYS A 393 -10.84 -16.08 -8.14
C LYS A 393 -11.33 -16.22 -6.69
N ILE A 394 -11.95 -15.17 -6.13
CA ILE A 394 -12.53 -15.25 -4.77
C ILE A 394 -13.90 -15.96 -4.82
N VAL A 395 -14.69 -15.68 -5.84
CA VAL A 395 -16.03 -16.26 -5.99
C VAL A 395 -15.97 -17.78 -6.22
N GLU A 396 -15.03 -18.26 -7.02
CA GLU A 396 -14.80 -19.68 -7.28
C GLU A 396 -14.52 -20.46 -6.00
N LEU A 397 -13.79 -19.86 -5.05
CA LEU A 397 -13.54 -20.48 -3.75
C LEU A 397 -14.82 -20.69 -2.91
N LEU A 398 -15.91 -20.00 -3.22
CA LEU A 398 -17.21 -20.25 -2.60
C LEU A 398 -17.92 -21.45 -3.23
N GLY A 399 -17.63 -21.78 -4.50
CA GLY A 399 -18.28 -22.88 -5.25
C GLY A 399 -17.75 -24.26 -4.88
N GLU A 400 -16.47 -24.34 -4.55
CA GLU A 400 -15.82 -25.56 -4.10
C GLU A 400 -16.13 -25.86 -2.62
#